data_f746c6b74bcf8a4fe45280e9a84295b1
#
_entry.id   f746c6b74bcf8a4fe45280e9a84295b1
#
_cell.length_a   1.000
_cell.length_b   1.000
_cell.length_c   1.000
_cell.angle_alpha   90.00
_cell.angle_beta   90.00
_cell.angle_gamma   90.00
#
_symmetry.space_group_name_H-M   'P 1'
#
loop_
_entity.id
_entity.type
_entity.pdbx_description
1 polymer ?
#
loop_
_entity_poly.entity_id
_entity_poly.type
_entity_poly.pdbx_seq_one_letter_code
_entity_poly.pdbx_strand_id
1 'polypeptide(L)'
;MAPAHTRAAAVTGAGSGLGRDIALGLAAKHYRVFGTAMNADEVAALARASGGAVTLARCDITDDDAVKAWARDVGSQTDGGLDLLINNAGILTPGPLEVLSLHAIRREFDVNVFGSLSVINAFLPALRQARGRIVQISTWTASMPMPFNGPSGASKAAVEVFATVYRAELKRFGVDVVVAVPGNMRTGGPAKTAAALKKVADDMTPEQRELYGQTFGSFANAMNSMQASGLDSVSAAQTVIELAEQVPAPSRGPVGDDAKEMLRAVREKSDAEQDALRLQLAGLA
;
A
#
# COMPACT_ATOMS: atom_id res chain seq x y z
N MET A 1 -36.65 16.68 2.60
CA MET A 1 -35.59 15.79 2.10
C MET A 1 -34.50 15.77 3.15
N ALA A 2 -34.12 14.60 3.67
CA ALA A 2 -32.94 14.50 4.51
C ALA A 2 -31.71 15.00 3.70
N PRO A 3 -30.75 15.72 4.29
CA PRO A 3 -29.56 16.13 3.59
C PRO A 3 -28.87 14.87 3.04
N ALA A 4 -28.44 14.91 1.78
CA ALA A 4 -27.72 13.79 1.17
C ALA A 4 -26.50 13.50 2.04
N HIS A 5 -26.35 12.27 2.51
CA HIS A 5 -25.20 11.84 3.29
C HIS A 5 -23.93 12.05 2.45
N THR A 6 -23.05 12.95 2.90
CA THR A 6 -21.77 13.16 2.25
C THR A 6 -20.84 12.02 2.65
N ARG A 7 -20.45 11.19 1.68
CA ARG A 7 -19.55 10.05 1.92
C ARG A 7 -18.21 10.51 2.48
N ALA A 8 -17.69 9.77 3.45
CA ALA A 8 -16.42 10.04 4.10
C ALA A 8 -15.38 8.94 3.79
N ALA A 9 -14.16 9.34 3.51
CA ALA A 9 -13.05 8.42 3.26
C ALA A 9 -11.83 8.77 4.11
N ALA A 10 -11.13 7.74 4.60
CA ALA A 10 -9.84 7.86 5.27
C ALA A 10 -8.75 7.17 4.43
N VAL A 11 -7.59 7.82 4.23
CA VAL A 11 -6.48 7.31 3.39
C VAL A 11 -5.18 7.42 4.17
N THR A 12 -4.53 6.29 4.47
CA THR A 12 -3.20 6.34 5.10
C THR A 12 -2.10 6.61 4.08
N GLY A 13 -1.07 7.40 4.48
CA GLY A 13 0.01 7.76 3.58
C GLY A 13 -0.45 8.64 2.40
N ALA A 14 -1.42 9.52 2.64
CA ALA A 14 -1.99 10.41 1.62
C ALA A 14 -1.09 11.60 1.26
N GLY A 15 0.05 11.77 1.92
CA GLY A 15 0.96 12.89 1.65
C GLY A 15 1.68 12.81 0.31
N SER A 16 1.89 11.62 -0.24
CA SER A 16 2.65 11.43 -1.49
C SER A 16 2.20 10.18 -2.27
N GLY A 17 2.66 10.08 -3.52
CA GLY A 17 2.48 8.91 -4.39
C GLY A 17 1.04 8.48 -4.57
N LEU A 18 0.81 7.16 -4.60
CA LEU A 18 -0.51 6.58 -4.83
C LEU A 18 -1.56 7.07 -3.84
N GLY A 19 -1.22 7.15 -2.54
CA GLY A 19 -2.16 7.61 -1.52
C GLY A 19 -2.64 9.05 -1.74
N ARG A 20 -1.73 9.94 -2.20
CA ARG A 20 -2.06 11.32 -2.57
C ARG A 20 -3.05 11.37 -3.72
N ASP A 21 -2.79 10.61 -4.77
CA ASP A 21 -3.64 10.63 -5.97
C ASP A 21 -5.00 9.95 -5.71
N ILE A 22 -5.05 8.92 -4.84
CA ILE A 22 -6.31 8.37 -4.34
C ILE A 22 -7.10 9.43 -3.56
N ALA A 23 -6.45 10.15 -2.64
CA ALA A 23 -7.12 11.18 -1.85
C ALA A 23 -7.70 12.30 -2.73
N LEU A 24 -6.95 12.78 -3.72
CA LEU A 24 -7.43 13.78 -4.69
C LEU A 24 -8.56 13.22 -5.56
N GLY A 25 -8.46 11.99 -6.04
CA GLY A 25 -9.48 11.34 -6.85
C GLY A 25 -10.80 11.14 -6.09
N LEU A 26 -10.73 10.77 -4.81
CA LEU A 26 -11.91 10.67 -3.95
C LEU A 26 -12.54 12.05 -3.65
N ALA A 27 -11.72 13.07 -3.42
CA ALA A 27 -12.20 14.44 -3.24
C ALA A 27 -12.93 14.96 -4.50
N ALA A 28 -12.41 14.66 -5.69
CA ALA A 28 -13.08 14.99 -6.97
C ALA A 28 -14.42 14.25 -7.14
N LYS A 29 -14.61 13.12 -6.46
CA LYS A 29 -15.89 12.38 -6.39
C LYS A 29 -16.77 12.80 -5.21
N HIS A 30 -16.49 13.95 -4.62
CA HIS A 30 -17.28 14.56 -3.52
C HIS A 30 -17.25 13.75 -2.21
N TYR A 31 -16.20 12.96 -1.94
CA TYR A 31 -15.96 12.45 -0.60
C TYR A 31 -15.34 13.55 0.28
N ARG A 32 -15.71 13.58 1.54
CA ARG A 32 -14.88 14.23 2.57
C ARG A 32 -13.70 13.33 2.84
N VAL A 33 -12.50 13.79 2.50
CA VAL A 33 -11.31 12.95 2.57
C VAL A 33 -10.43 13.36 3.75
N PHE A 34 -10.12 12.39 4.59
CA PHE A 34 -9.19 12.49 5.69
C PHE A 34 -7.97 11.60 5.39
N GLY A 35 -6.78 12.05 5.73
CA GLY A 35 -5.62 11.22 5.48
C GLY A 35 -4.51 11.44 6.48
N THR A 36 -3.45 10.62 6.37
CA THR A 36 -2.24 10.78 7.16
C THR A 36 -1.05 11.10 6.29
N ALA A 37 -0.11 11.88 6.84
CA ALA A 37 1.21 12.13 6.27
C ALA A 37 2.28 12.13 7.37
N MET A 38 3.55 11.95 7.00
CA MET A 38 4.64 11.86 7.96
C MET A 38 5.19 13.22 8.37
N ASN A 39 5.06 14.23 7.52
CA ASN A 39 5.65 15.55 7.76
C ASN A 39 4.67 16.69 7.40
N ALA A 40 4.97 17.87 7.95
CA ALA A 40 4.14 19.07 7.77
C ALA A 40 4.13 19.58 6.32
N ASP A 41 5.20 19.38 5.57
CA ASP A 41 5.29 19.85 4.18
C ASP A 41 4.33 19.08 3.27
N GLU A 42 4.22 17.77 3.46
CA GLU A 42 3.24 16.93 2.76
C GLU A 42 1.81 17.39 3.08
N VAL A 43 1.52 17.68 4.37
CA VAL A 43 0.22 18.19 4.81
C VAL A 43 -0.12 19.50 4.09
N ALA A 44 0.79 20.46 4.14
CA ALA A 44 0.59 21.77 3.50
C ALA A 44 0.49 21.68 1.97
N ALA A 45 1.29 20.81 1.35
CA ALA A 45 1.29 20.62 -0.11
C ALA A 45 -0.06 20.05 -0.60
N LEU A 46 -0.60 19.05 0.10
CA LEU A 46 -1.88 18.45 -0.30
C LEU A 46 -3.07 19.36 0.01
N ALA A 47 -3.05 20.08 1.12
CA ALA A 47 -4.09 21.08 1.43
C ALA A 47 -4.20 22.12 0.31
N ARG A 48 -3.05 22.64 -0.18
CA ARG A 48 -3.03 23.56 -1.34
C ARG A 48 -3.53 22.89 -2.63
N ALA A 49 -3.05 21.68 -2.92
CA ALA A 49 -3.39 20.98 -4.17
C ALA A 49 -4.86 20.58 -4.25
N SER A 50 -5.51 20.32 -3.10
CA SER A 50 -6.92 19.94 -3.02
C SER A 50 -7.87 21.12 -2.83
N GLY A 51 -7.35 22.36 -2.73
CA GLY A 51 -8.20 23.51 -2.37
C GLY A 51 -8.90 23.34 -1.02
N GLY A 52 -8.32 22.57 -0.10
CA GLY A 52 -8.90 22.27 1.22
C GLY A 52 -9.88 21.09 1.25
N ALA A 53 -10.11 20.40 0.12
CA ALA A 53 -11.03 19.26 0.06
C ALA A 53 -10.48 17.98 0.75
N VAL A 54 -9.17 17.93 1.01
CA VAL A 54 -8.51 16.85 1.73
C VAL A 54 -7.91 17.39 3.03
N THR A 55 -8.27 16.78 4.17
CA THR A 55 -7.73 17.10 5.49
C THR A 55 -6.68 16.05 5.87
N LEU A 56 -5.42 16.46 6.09
CA LEU A 56 -4.36 15.56 6.54
C LEU A 56 -4.00 15.79 8.01
N ALA A 57 -3.83 14.69 8.73
CA ALA A 57 -3.19 14.65 10.03
C ALA A 57 -1.72 14.20 9.89
N ARG A 58 -0.83 14.79 10.67
CA ARG A 58 0.51 14.21 10.85
C ARG A 58 0.39 13.02 11.80
N CYS A 59 0.56 11.81 11.26
CA CYS A 59 0.39 10.57 12.02
C CYS A 59 1.32 9.49 11.47
N ASP A 60 2.18 8.96 12.34
CA ASP A 60 2.88 7.70 12.09
C ASP A 60 1.94 6.56 12.48
N ILE A 61 1.62 5.69 11.54
CA ILE A 61 0.69 4.58 11.79
C ILE A 61 1.26 3.49 12.71
N THR A 62 2.54 3.54 13.04
CA THR A 62 3.16 2.67 14.06
C THR A 62 2.94 3.15 15.49
N ASP A 63 2.44 4.37 15.66
CA ASP A 63 2.02 4.93 16.94
C ASP A 63 0.51 4.70 17.11
N ASP A 64 0.16 3.70 17.91
CA ASP A 64 -1.21 3.27 18.15
C ASP A 64 -2.10 4.37 18.79
N ASP A 65 -1.50 5.19 19.64
CA ASP A 65 -2.22 6.30 20.29
C ASP A 65 -2.49 7.45 19.30
N ALA A 66 -1.53 7.76 18.44
CA ALA A 66 -1.72 8.73 17.35
C ALA A 66 -2.80 8.26 16.37
N VAL A 67 -2.81 6.97 16.02
CA VAL A 67 -3.83 6.37 15.15
C VAL A 67 -5.22 6.46 15.78
N LYS A 68 -5.36 6.11 17.06
CA LYS A 68 -6.63 6.23 17.80
C LYS A 68 -7.11 7.67 17.90
N ALA A 69 -6.19 8.62 18.12
CA ALA A 69 -6.53 10.04 18.16
C ALA A 69 -7.04 10.52 16.80
N TRP A 70 -6.36 10.14 15.71
CA TRP A 70 -6.81 10.46 14.36
C TRP A 70 -8.19 9.85 14.05
N ALA A 71 -8.44 8.59 14.40
CA ALA A 71 -9.73 7.95 14.18
C ALA A 71 -10.87 8.64 14.94
N ARG A 72 -10.61 9.10 16.20
CA ARG A 72 -11.59 9.89 16.97
C ARG A 72 -11.87 11.25 16.33
N ASP A 73 -10.82 11.94 15.85
CA ASP A 73 -10.97 13.24 15.18
C ASP A 73 -11.82 13.10 13.91
N VAL A 74 -11.53 12.10 13.05
CA VAL A 74 -12.35 11.79 11.87
C VAL A 74 -13.79 11.48 12.26
N GLY A 75 -14.00 10.61 13.25
CA GLY A 75 -15.34 10.26 13.75
C GLY A 75 -16.16 11.48 14.20
N SER A 76 -15.52 12.44 14.88
CA SER A 76 -16.18 13.68 15.31
C SER A 76 -16.64 14.56 14.15
N GLN A 77 -16.03 14.43 12.99
CA GLN A 77 -16.32 15.21 11.79
C GLN A 77 -17.25 14.50 10.79
N THR A 78 -17.56 13.21 11.01
CA THR A 78 -18.34 12.37 10.08
C THR A 78 -19.61 11.79 10.72
N ASP A 79 -20.13 12.42 11.77
CA ASP A 79 -21.24 11.89 12.56
C ASP A 79 -21.02 10.43 13.00
N GLY A 80 -19.74 10.05 13.18
CA GLY A 80 -19.30 8.73 13.62
C GLY A 80 -19.20 7.67 12.52
N GLY A 81 -19.59 7.94 11.26
CA GLY A 81 -19.56 6.98 10.16
C GLY A 81 -18.36 7.16 9.22
N LEU A 82 -17.83 6.06 8.68
CA LEU A 82 -16.79 6.06 7.64
C LEU A 82 -17.18 5.10 6.51
N ASP A 83 -17.38 5.63 5.31
CA ASP A 83 -17.79 4.84 4.14
C ASP A 83 -16.62 4.07 3.52
N LEU A 84 -15.40 4.63 3.57
CA LEU A 84 -14.23 4.04 2.91
C LEU A 84 -12.95 4.26 3.72
N LEU A 85 -12.23 3.17 3.99
CA LEU A 85 -10.88 3.19 4.51
C LEU A 85 -9.91 2.65 3.45
N ILE A 86 -8.97 3.48 2.97
CA ILE A 86 -7.85 3.06 2.11
C ILE A 86 -6.60 2.90 2.96
N ASN A 87 -6.23 1.67 3.23
CA ASN A 87 -5.05 1.31 3.99
C ASN A 87 -3.86 1.19 3.04
N ASN A 88 -3.19 2.32 2.78
CA ASN A 88 -2.18 2.46 1.72
C ASN A 88 -0.76 2.66 2.25
N ALA A 89 -0.57 3.28 3.42
CA ALA A 89 0.78 3.54 3.95
C ALA A 89 1.64 2.27 3.99
N GLY A 90 2.89 2.40 3.59
CA GLY A 90 3.83 1.29 3.58
C GLY A 90 5.24 1.75 3.22
N ILE A 91 6.22 0.94 3.59
CA ILE A 91 7.63 1.13 3.25
C ILE A 91 8.19 -0.12 2.58
N LEU A 92 9.37 0.01 1.99
CA LEU A 92 10.09 -1.03 1.28
C LEU A 92 11.53 -1.08 1.77
N THR A 93 11.99 -2.28 2.12
CA THR A 93 13.37 -2.57 2.56
C THR A 93 13.98 -3.60 1.60
N PRO A 94 14.53 -3.18 0.45
CA PRO A 94 15.14 -4.09 -0.52
C PRO A 94 16.54 -4.52 -0.05
N GLY A 95 16.94 -5.74 -0.41
CA GLY A 95 18.29 -6.23 -0.15
C GLY A 95 18.35 -7.75 -0.01
N PRO A 96 19.56 -8.34 -0.09
CA PRO A 96 19.77 -9.74 0.27
C PRO A 96 19.37 -9.98 1.72
N LEU A 97 18.60 -11.03 2.00
CA LEU A 97 18.09 -11.30 3.36
C LEU A 97 19.21 -11.46 4.39
N GLU A 98 20.35 -12.00 3.99
CA GLU A 98 21.54 -12.16 4.84
C GLU A 98 22.20 -10.81 5.19
N VAL A 99 22.09 -9.81 4.30
CA VAL A 99 22.66 -8.47 4.48
C VAL A 99 21.76 -7.56 5.29
N LEU A 100 20.45 -7.74 5.16
CA LEU A 100 19.48 -6.90 5.85
C LEU A 100 19.47 -7.15 7.36
N SER A 101 19.54 -6.08 8.15
CA SER A 101 19.39 -6.20 9.59
C SER A 101 17.96 -6.63 9.95
N LEU A 102 17.82 -7.49 10.98
CA LEU A 102 16.50 -7.84 11.52
C LEU A 102 15.73 -6.62 12.01
N HIS A 103 16.41 -5.54 12.42
CA HIS A 103 15.78 -4.28 12.78
C HIS A 103 15.08 -3.64 11.59
N ALA A 104 15.72 -3.59 10.42
CA ALA A 104 15.11 -3.05 9.20
C ALA A 104 13.91 -3.89 8.74
N ILE A 105 14.01 -5.22 8.81
CA ILE A 105 12.90 -6.13 8.50
C ILE A 105 11.73 -5.91 9.47
N ARG A 106 12.00 -5.86 10.78
CA ARG A 106 10.95 -5.59 11.79
C ARG A 106 10.25 -4.27 11.54
N ARG A 107 11.02 -3.19 11.26
CA ARG A 107 10.43 -1.88 10.97
C ARG A 107 9.48 -1.92 9.76
N GLU A 108 9.80 -2.70 8.74
CA GLU A 108 8.88 -2.85 7.60
C GLU A 108 7.58 -3.55 8.01
N PHE A 109 7.67 -4.58 8.86
CA PHE A 109 6.49 -5.25 9.42
C PHE A 109 5.71 -4.34 10.38
N ASP A 110 6.40 -3.53 11.18
CA ASP A 110 5.75 -2.56 12.09
C ASP A 110 4.87 -1.59 11.29
N VAL A 111 5.38 -1.07 10.16
CA VAL A 111 4.60 -0.17 9.30
C VAL A 111 3.56 -0.94 8.49
N ASN A 112 3.99 -1.91 7.68
CA ASN A 112 3.15 -2.54 6.67
C ASN A 112 2.09 -3.46 7.27
N VAL A 113 2.38 -4.11 8.39
CA VAL A 113 1.49 -5.08 9.02
C VAL A 113 0.83 -4.49 10.26
N PHE A 114 1.60 -4.23 11.31
CA PHE A 114 1.01 -3.82 12.60
C PHE A 114 0.36 -2.44 12.53
N GLY A 115 0.98 -1.48 11.85
CA GLY A 115 0.38 -0.17 11.61
C GLY A 115 -0.92 -0.26 10.80
N SER A 116 -0.95 -1.12 9.78
CA SER A 116 -2.17 -1.40 9.01
C SER A 116 -3.30 -1.97 9.87
N LEU A 117 -2.98 -2.92 10.77
CA LEU A 117 -3.95 -3.50 11.71
C LEU A 117 -4.44 -2.47 12.73
N SER A 118 -3.54 -1.65 13.28
CA SER A 118 -3.88 -0.57 14.20
C SER A 118 -4.90 0.38 13.57
N VAL A 119 -4.64 0.82 12.33
CA VAL A 119 -5.56 1.71 11.59
C VAL A 119 -6.92 1.04 11.36
N ILE A 120 -6.96 -0.20 10.85
CA ILE A 120 -8.23 -0.92 10.65
C ILE A 120 -9.01 -0.96 11.97
N ASN A 121 -8.38 -1.44 13.05
CA ASN A 121 -9.05 -1.61 14.34
C ASN A 121 -9.57 -0.30 14.91
N ALA A 122 -8.84 0.80 14.78
CA ALA A 122 -9.26 2.11 15.25
C ALA A 122 -10.51 2.64 14.50
N PHE A 123 -10.64 2.33 13.20
CA PHE A 123 -11.77 2.75 12.37
C PHE A 123 -12.94 1.75 12.34
N LEU A 124 -12.82 0.54 12.89
CA LEU A 124 -13.91 -0.45 12.88
C LEU A 124 -15.25 0.07 13.44
N PRO A 125 -15.32 0.87 14.51
CA PRO A 125 -16.60 1.41 14.97
C PRO A 125 -17.29 2.25 13.89
N ALA A 126 -16.56 3.18 13.25
CA ALA A 126 -17.07 4.05 12.21
C ALA A 126 -17.45 3.27 10.92
N LEU A 127 -16.62 2.31 10.53
CA LEU A 127 -16.90 1.43 9.39
C LEU A 127 -18.14 0.58 9.60
N ARG A 128 -18.36 0.05 10.82
CA ARG A 128 -19.58 -0.70 11.13
C ARG A 128 -20.82 0.17 11.11
N GLN A 129 -20.71 1.41 11.60
CA GLN A 129 -21.84 2.36 11.60
C GLN A 129 -22.29 2.68 10.17
N ALA A 130 -21.36 2.95 9.27
CA ALA A 130 -21.65 3.28 7.87
C ALA A 130 -21.87 2.03 6.98
N ARG A 131 -21.62 0.81 7.47
CA ARG A 131 -21.47 -0.40 6.65
C ARG A 131 -20.47 -0.16 5.51
N GLY A 132 -19.36 0.44 5.87
CA GLY A 132 -18.35 0.93 4.94
C GLY A 132 -17.48 -0.18 4.36
N ARG A 133 -16.40 0.23 3.71
CA ARG A 133 -15.49 -0.68 3.02
C ARG A 133 -14.04 -0.38 3.37
N ILE A 134 -13.24 -1.43 3.52
CA ILE A 134 -11.78 -1.38 3.67
C ILE A 134 -11.15 -1.78 2.34
N VAL A 135 -10.22 -0.98 1.85
CA VAL A 135 -9.34 -1.33 0.74
C VAL A 135 -7.91 -1.44 1.27
N GLN A 136 -7.38 -2.65 1.27
CA GLN A 136 -5.98 -2.91 1.61
C GLN A 136 -5.12 -2.83 0.36
N ILE A 137 -4.18 -1.90 0.33
CA ILE A 137 -3.19 -1.82 -0.74
C ILE A 137 -2.09 -2.86 -0.49
N SER A 138 -1.96 -3.78 -1.44
CA SER A 138 -0.97 -4.84 -1.47
C SER A 138 0.05 -4.63 -2.61
N THR A 139 0.57 -5.69 -3.17
CA THR A 139 1.43 -5.74 -4.36
C THR A 139 1.38 -7.14 -4.96
N TRP A 140 1.65 -7.29 -6.25
CA TRP A 140 1.75 -8.62 -6.85
C TRP A 140 2.89 -9.46 -6.23
N THR A 141 3.91 -8.81 -5.66
CA THR A 141 5.02 -9.53 -4.99
C THR A 141 4.61 -10.25 -3.70
N ALA A 142 3.43 -9.99 -3.17
CA ALA A 142 2.83 -10.78 -2.09
C ALA A 142 2.51 -12.22 -2.53
N SER A 143 2.20 -12.43 -3.81
CA SER A 143 1.88 -13.74 -4.40
C SER A 143 3.01 -14.33 -5.21
N MET A 144 3.87 -13.49 -5.82
CA MET A 144 5.07 -13.85 -6.57
C MET A 144 6.28 -13.17 -5.89
N PRO A 145 6.80 -13.71 -4.77
CA PRO A 145 7.91 -13.09 -4.05
C PRO A 145 9.15 -12.97 -4.93
N MET A 146 9.82 -11.82 -4.87
CA MET A 146 11.00 -11.53 -5.67
C MET A 146 12.29 -11.65 -4.85
N PRO A 147 13.39 -12.17 -5.42
CA PRO A 147 14.71 -12.06 -4.81
C PRO A 147 15.00 -10.61 -4.41
N PHE A 148 15.74 -10.42 -3.31
CA PHE A 148 16.13 -9.11 -2.78
C PHE A 148 14.97 -8.16 -2.42
N ASN A 149 13.73 -8.66 -2.43
CA ASN A 149 12.51 -7.93 -2.02
C ASN A 149 11.70 -8.72 -0.98
N GLY A 150 12.36 -9.58 -0.24
CA GLY A 150 11.75 -10.51 0.71
C GLY A 150 10.84 -9.85 1.75
N PRO A 151 11.31 -8.85 2.53
CA PRO A 151 10.49 -8.20 3.55
C PRO A 151 9.20 -7.60 3.00
N SER A 152 9.26 -6.96 1.82
CA SER A 152 8.08 -6.38 1.18
C SER A 152 7.05 -7.45 0.77
N GLY A 153 7.48 -8.49 0.06
CA GLY A 153 6.61 -9.60 -0.32
C GLY A 153 5.96 -10.26 0.90
N ALA A 154 6.76 -10.57 1.93
CA ALA A 154 6.30 -11.21 3.15
C ALA A 154 5.32 -10.34 3.96
N SER A 155 5.63 -9.06 4.16
CA SER A 155 4.74 -8.14 4.88
C SER A 155 3.41 -7.93 4.17
N LYS A 156 3.43 -7.83 2.83
CA LYS A 156 2.22 -7.69 2.02
C LYS A 156 1.41 -9.00 1.93
N ALA A 157 2.07 -10.16 1.90
CA ALA A 157 1.37 -11.45 2.04
C ALA A 157 0.66 -11.57 3.40
N ALA A 158 1.31 -11.15 4.48
CA ALA A 158 0.69 -11.14 5.81
C ALA A 158 -0.58 -10.28 5.86
N VAL A 159 -0.57 -9.06 5.34
CA VAL A 159 -1.78 -8.21 5.35
C VAL A 159 -2.87 -8.72 4.43
N GLU A 160 -2.57 -9.44 3.33
CA GLU A 160 -3.59 -10.10 2.51
C GLU A 160 -4.29 -11.23 3.26
N VAL A 161 -3.55 -11.99 4.08
CA VAL A 161 -4.13 -13.00 4.95
C VAL A 161 -5.05 -12.35 5.98
N PHE A 162 -4.59 -11.28 6.67
CA PHE A 162 -5.43 -10.53 7.60
C PHE A 162 -6.67 -9.92 6.91
N ALA A 163 -6.53 -9.36 5.71
CA ALA A 163 -7.67 -8.84 4.94
C ALA A 163 -8.71 -9.94 4.64
N THR A 164 -8.26 -11.16 4.37
CA THR A 164 -9.15 -12.30 4.16
C THR A 164 -9.90 -12.69 5.45
N VAL A 165 -9.21 -12.67 6.59
CA VAL A 165 -9.82 -12.93 7.91
C VAL A 165 -10.82 -11.83 8.26
N TYR A 166 -10.43 -10.54 8.14
CA TYR A 166 -11.35 -9.43 8.37
C TYR A 166 -12.60 -9.50 7.48
N ARG A 167 -12.46 -9.88 6.22
CA ARG A 167 -13.62 -10.05 5.32
C ARG A 167 -14.63 -11.04 5.86
N ALA A 168 -14.18 -12.15 6.42
CA ALA A 168 -15.04 -13.14 7.02
C ALA A 168 -15.68 -12.66 8.33
N GLU A 169 -14.89 -12.08 9.22
CA GLU A 169 -15.33 -11.62 10.55
C GLU A 169 -16.27 -10.42 10.48
N LEU A 170 -16.03 -9.50 9.52
CA LEU A 170 -16.79 -8.26 9.39
C LEU A 170 -18.03 -8.39 8.52
N LYS A 171 -18.22 -9.51 7.81
CA LYS A 171 -19.37 -9.74 6.92
C LYS A 171 -20.71 -9.54 7.63
N ARG A 172 -20.83 -10.02 8.88
CA ARG A 172 -22.07 -9.87 9.68
C ARG A 172 -22.43 -8.40 9.98
N PHE A 173 -21.47 -7.51 9.89
CA PHE A 173 -21.65 -6.07 10.14
C PHE A 173 -21.87 -5.28 8.84
N GLY A 174 -21.84 -5.95 7.69
CA GLY A 174 -21.99 -5.31 6.38
C GLY A 174 -20.74 -4.51 5.94
N VAL A 175 -19.56 -4.77 6.54
CA VAL A 175 -18.30 -4.13 6.16
C VAL A 175 -17.59 -5.01 5.14
N ASP A 176 -17.35 -4.46 3.95
CA ASP A 176 -16.60 -5.12 2.90
C ASP A 176 -15.08 -4.95 3.08
N VAL A 177 -14.30 -5.92 2.61
CA VAL A 177 -12.83 -5.84 2.57
C VAL A 177 -12.33 -6.26 1.20
N VAL A 178 -11.64 -5.35 0.54
CA VAL A 178 -11.08 -5.51 -0.81
C VAL A 178 -9.56 -5.43 -0.74
N VAL A 179 -8.85 -6.30 -1.45
CA VAL A 179 -7.39 -6.20 -1.64
C VAL A 179 -7.13 -5.64 -3.04
N ALA A 180 -6.58 -4.44 -3.11
CA ALA A 180 -6.06 -3.88 -4.36
C ALA A 180 -4.59 -4.29 -4.51
N VAL A 181 -4.23 -4.82 -5.68
CA VAL A 181 -2.91 -5.39 -5.95
C VAL A 181 -2.22 -4.58 -7.05
N PRO A 182 -1.50 -3.50 -6.71
CA PRO A 182 -0.74 -2.74 -7.68
C PRO A 182 0.42 -3.52 -8.27
N GLY A 183 0.69 -3.20 -9.56
CA GLY A 183 1.93 -3.49 -10.24
C GLY A 183 3.00 -2.42 -10.00
N ASN A 184 3.92 -2.34 -10.95
CA ASN A 184 4.93 -1.28 -10.95
C ASN A 184 4.28 0.07 -11.27
N MET A 185 4.70 1.12 -10.58
CA MET A 185 4.09 2.45 -10.73
C MET A 185 5.15 3.54 -10.88
N ARG A 186 4.87 4.50 -11.75
CA ARG A 186 5.62 5.75 -11.85
C ARG A 186 5.09 6.75 -10.83
N THR A 187 5.65 6.70 -9.63
CA THR A 187 5.35 7.63 -8.53
C THR A 187 6.65 8.30 -8.08
N GLY A 188 6.62 9.11 -7.02
CA GLY A 188 7.85 9.47 -6.31
C GLY A 188 8.54 8.28 -5.60
N GLY A 189 7.88 7.12 -5.57
CA GLY A 189 8.39 5.85 -5.01
C GLY A 189 9.64 5.32 -5.72
N PRO A 190 9.74 5.28 -7.06
CA PRO A 190 10.94 4.83 -7.76
C PRO A 190 12.22 5.52 -7.32
N ALA A 191 12.22 6.84 -7.12
CA ALA A 191 13.38 7.55 -6.61
C ALA A 191 13.75 7.12 -5.18
N LYS A 192 12.75 6.90 -4.31
CA LYS A 192 12.96 6.37 -2.95
C LYS A 192 13.48 4.93 -2.99
N THR A 193 12.95 4.10 -3.88
CA THR A 193 13.41 2.71 -4.07
C THR A 193 14.83 2.68 -4.60
N ALA A 194 15.17 3.47 -5.62
CA ALA A 194 16.53 3.56 -6.15
C ALA A 194 17.54 4.02 -5.09
N ALA A 195 17.16 5.01 -4.26
CA ALA A 195 17.98 5.47 -3.15
C ALA A 195 18.18 4.37 -2.08
N ALA A 196 17.13 3.58 -1.77
CA ALA A 196 17.22 2.48 -0.83
C ALA A 196 18.11 1.34 -1.36
N LEU A 197 17.96 0.97 -2.64
CA LEU A 197 18.82 -0.02 -3.30
C LEU A 197 20.29 0.43 -3.30
N LYS A 198 20.55 1.70 -3.66
CA LYS A 198 21.89 2.26 -3.63
C LYS A 198 22.48 2.24 -2.22
N LYS A 199 21.71 2.66 -1.22
CA LYS A 199 22.17 2.65 0.16
C LYS A 199 22.60 1.25 0.61
N VAL A 200 21.81 0.21 0.33
CA VAL A 200 22.15 -1.16 0.68
C VAL A 200 23.43 -1.61 -0.03
N ALA A 201 23.59 -1.28 -1.33
CA ALA A 201 24.80 -1.60 -2.07
C ALA A 201 26.06 -0.89 -1.51
N ASP A 202 25.90 0.40 -1.12
CA ASP A 202 26.99 1.19 -0.54
C ASP A 202 27.40 0.67 0.86
N ASP A 203 26.43 0.25 1.65
CA ASP A 203 26.62 -0.23 3.04
C ASP A 203 27.18 -1.66 3.13
N MET A 204 27.22 -2.42 2.03
CA MET A 204 27.78 -3.78 2.00
C MET A 204 29.25 -3.78 2.40
N THR A 205 29.63 -4.73 3.27
CA THR A 205 31.05 -5.02 3.54
C THR A 205 31.74 -5.55 2.27
N PRO A 206 33.08 -5.53 2.19
CA PRO A 206 33.79 -6.12 1.04
C PRO A 206 33.39 -7.59 0.78
N GLU A 207 33.24 -8.39 1.83
CA GLU A 207 32.80 -9.79 1.75
C GLU A 207 31.36 -9.92 1.23
N GLN A 208 30.41 -9.14 1.76
CA GLN A 208 29.04 -9.11 1.27
C GLN A 208 28.95 -8.66 -0.19
N ARG A 209 29.80 -7.72 -0.59
CA ARG A 209 29.87 -7.22 -1.95
C ARG A 209 30.42 -8.27 -2.93
N GLU A 210 31.36 -9.09 -2.48
CA GLU A 210 31.85 -10.23 -3.25
C GLU A 210 30.74 -11.25 -3.49
N LEU A 211 29.94 -11.56 -2.47
CA LEU A 211 28.84 -12.53 -2.54
C LEU A 211 27.63 -12.03 -3.31
N TYR A 212 27.21 -10.80 -3.10
CA TYR A 212 25.91 -10.28 -3.57
C TYR A 212 26.00 -9.10 -4.54
N GLY A 213 27.14 -8.41 -4.63
CA GLY A 213 27.21 -7.11 -5.31
C GLY A 213 26.78 -7.17 -6.78
N GLN A 214 27.20 -8.17 -7.53
CA GLN A 214 26.84 -8.33 -8.93
C GLN A 214 25.34 -8.65 -9.11
N THR A 215 24.84 -9.66 -8.42
CA THR A 215 23.45 -10.12 -8.53
C THR A 215 22.46 -9.06 -8.00
N PHE A 216 22.82 -8.40 -6.89
CA PHE A 216 22.02 -7.30 -6.37
C PHE A 216 22.02 -6.08 -7.31
N GLY A 217 23.13 -5.79 -7.96
CA GLY A 217 23.20 -4.75 -9.02
C GLY A 217 22.31 -5.05 -10.22
N SER A 218 22.29 -6.29 -10.68
CA SER A 218 21.37 -6.75 -11.76
C SER A 218 19.92 -6.58 -11.35
N PHE A 219 19.56 -7.01 -10.13
CA PHE A 219 18.23 -6.81 -9.57
C PHE A 219 17.84 -5.32 -9.48
N ALA A 220 18.74 -4.46 -9.00
CA ALA A 220 18.49 -3.03 -8.89
C ALA A 220 18.18 -2.40 -10.26
N ASN A 221 18.93 -2.78 -11.29
CA ASN A 221 18.69 -2.32 -12.66
C ASN A 221 17.35 -2.83 -13.21
N ALA A 222 17.02 -4.10 -13.01
CA ALA A 222 15.74 -4.68 -13.43
C ALA A 222 14.57 -3.99 -12.71
N MET A 223 14.65 -3.79 -11.38
CA MET A 223 13.62 -3.12 -10.60
C MET A 223 13.41 -1.67 -11.06
N ASN A 224 14.49 -0.90 -11.27
CA ASN A 224 14.40 0.46 -11.76
C ASN A 224 13.75 0.53 -13.16
N SER A 225 14.09 -0.38 -14.06
CA SER A 225 13.48 -0.49 -15.38
C SER A 225 11.99 -0.79 -15.31
N MET A 226 11.59 -1.78 -14.50
CA MET A 226 10.19 -2.15 -14.32
C MET A 226 9.37 -0.98 -13.75
N GLN A 227 9.92 -0.24 -12.78
CA GLN A 227 9.25 0.92 -12.20
C GLN A 227 9.15 2.09 -13.19
N ALA A 228 10.15 2.31 -14.03
CA ALA A 228 10.14 3.36 -15.06
C ALA A 228 9.07 3.11 -16.12
N SER A 229 8.78 1.85 -16.45
CA SER A 229 7.72 1.45 -17.40
C SER A 229 6.36 1.22 -16.74
N GLY A 230 6.26 1.38 -15.43
CA GLY A 230 5.03 1.12 -14.67
C GLY A 230 3.87 2.07 -14.98
N LEU A 231 2.71 1.75 -14.44
CA LEU A 231 1.50 2.56 -14.56
C LEU A 231 1.71 3.94 -13.89
N ASP A 232 1.17 5.00 -14.46
CA ASP A 232 1.18 6.29 -13.77
C ASP A 232 0.28 6.25 -12.53
N SER A 233 0.63 7.06 -11.51
CA SER A 233 -0.04 6.97 -10.20
C SER A 233 -1.49 7.46 -10.23
N VAL A 234 -1.86 8.35 -11.14
CA VAL A 234 -3.23 8.85 -11.27
C VAL A 234 -4.14 7.75 -11.84
N SER A 235 -3.69 7.06 -12.90
CA SER A 235 -4.41 5.90 -13.48
C SER A 235 -4.51 4.75 -12.47
N ALA A 236 -3.43 4.50 -11.70
CA ALA A 236 -3.46 3.51 -10.63
C ALA A 236 -4.46 3.89 -9.53
N ALA A 237 -4.49 5.15 -9.11
CA ALA A 237 -5.44 5.65 -8.12
C ALA A 237 -6.89 5.51 -8.60
N GLN A 238 -7.16 5.83 -9.87
CA GLN A 238 -8.48 5.64 -10.46
C GLN A 238 -8.93 4.18 -10.41
N THR A 239 -8.07 3.23 -10.79
CA THR A 239 -8.39 1.79 -10.70
C THR A 239 -8.64 1.35 -9.25
N VAL A 240 -7.86 1.85 -8.27
CA VAL A 240 -8.11 1.57 -6.85
C VAL A 240 -9.49 2.10 -6.42
N ILE A 241 -9.86 3.32 -6.84
CA ILE A 241 -11.17 3.91 -6.52
C ILE A 241 -12.31 3.11 -7.19
N GLU A 242 -12.13 2.67 -8.43
CA GLU A 242 -13.10 1.80 -9.11
C GLU A 242 -13.32 0.49 -8.36
N LEU A 243 -12.23 -0.17 -7.92
CA LEU A 243 -12.32 -1.36 -7.07
C LEU A 243 -13.01 -1.07 -5.72
N ALA A 244 -12.74 0.12 -5.15
CA ALA A 244 -13.35 0.55 -3.90
C ALA A 244 -14.86 0.81 -4.04
N GLU A 245 -15.34 1.22 -5.19
CA GLU A 245 -16.75 1.53 -5.45
C GLU A 245 -17.50 0.39 -6.16
N GLN A 246 -16.81 -0.64 -6.63
CA GLN A 246 -17.44 -1.74 -7.38
C GLN A 246 -18.50 -2.48 -6.53
N VAL A 247 -19.64 -2.77 -7.15
CA VAL A 247 -20.74 -3.52 -6.53
C VAL A 247 -21.13 -4.70 -7.44
N PRO A 248 -21.12 -5.92 -6.93
CA PRO A 248 -20.69 -6.33 -5.58
C PRO A 248 -19.19 -6.09 -5.35
N ALA A 249 -18.79 -5.94 -4.08
CA ALA A 249 -17.38 -5.74 -3.71
C ALA A 249 -16.52 -6.95 -4.14
N PRO A 250 -15.45 -6.76 -4.90
CA PRO A 250 -14.54 -7.85 -5.23
C PRO A 250 -13.70 -8.21 -3.99
N SER A 251 -13.28 -9.46 -3.88
CA SER A 251 -12.35 -9.83 -2.81
C SER A 251 -10.93 -9.31 -3.06
N ARG A 252 -10.54 -9.23 -4.34
CA ARG A 252 -9.20 -8.84 -4.80
C ARG A 252 -9.27 -8.32 -6.24
N GLY A 253 -8.49 -7.29 -6.56
CA GLY A 253 -8.38 -6.77 -7.92
C GLY A 253 -6.96 -6.32 -8.26
N PRO A 254 -6.45 -6.62 -9.49
CA PRO A 254 -5.19 -6.08 -9.98
C PRO A 254 -5.32 -4.59 -10.29
N VAL A 255 -4.22 -3.86 -10.12
CA VAL A 255 -4.09 -2.46 -10.53
C VAL A 255 -2.90 -2.37 -11.49
N GLY A 256 -3.21 -2.32 -12.78
CA GLY A 256 -2.25 -2.40 -13.89
C GLY A 256 -2.19 -3.79 -14.55
N ASP A 257 -1.74 -3.80 -15.81
CA ASP A 257 -1.70 -5.02 -16.62
C ASP A 257 -0.61 -5.99 -16.14
N ASP A 258 0.53 -5.48 -15.69
CA ASP A 258 1.61 -6.27 -15.10
C ASP A 258 1.14 -7.03 -13.84
N ALA A 259 0.39 -6.38 -12.95
CA ALA A 259 -0.22 -7.04 -11.80
C ALA A 259 -1.20 -8.14 -12.23
N LYS A 260 -2.02 -7.88 -13.26
CA LYS A 260 -2.95 -8.85 -13.82
C LYS A 260 -2.22 -10.07 -14.38
N GLU A 261 -1.12 -9.83 -15.10
CA GLU A 261 -0.28 -10.88 -15.66
C GLU A 261 0.37 -11.74 -14.57
N MET A 262 0.97 -11.10 -13.55
CA MET A 262 1.61 -11.82 -12.44
C MET A 262 0.62 -12.64 -11.63
N LEU A 263 -0.57 -12.09 -11.34
CA LEU A 263 -1.62 -12.83 -10.64
C LEU A 263 -2.16 -14.01 -11.48
N ARG A 264 -2.15 -13.90 -12.80
CA ARG A 264 -2.46 -15.01 -13.70
C ARG A 264 -1.34 -16.05 -13.65
N ALA A 265 -0.07 -15.64 -13.77
CA ALA A 265 1.08 -16.53 -13.73
C ALA A 265 1.12 -17.38 -12.46
N VAL A 266 0.84 -16.78 -11.29
CA VAL A 266 0.75 -17.52 -10.00
C VAL A 266 -0.31 -18.61 -10.02
N ARG A 267 -1.41 -18.44 -10.76
CA ARG A 267 -2.50 -19.44 -10.82
C ARG A 267 -2.26 -20.53 -11.86
N GLU A 268 -1.55 -20.21 -12.93
CA GLU A 268 -1.44 -21.08 -14.10
C GLU A 268 -0.10 -21.82 -14.17
N LYS A 269 0.96 -21.29 -13.55
CA LYS A 269 2.32 -21.84 -13.61
C LYS A 269 2.61 -22.74 -12.40
N SER A 270 3.35 -23.81 -12.65
CA SER A 270 3.95 -24.66 -11.60
C SER A 270 4.98 -23.87 -10.78
N ASP A 271 5.33 -24.36 -9.60
CA ASP A 271 6.34 -23.75 -8.72
C ASP A 271 7.69 -23.56 -9.44
N ALA A 272 8.13 -24.57 -10.21
CA ALA A 272 9.38 -24.49 -10.98
C ALA A 272 9.34 -23.41 -12.07
N GLU A 273 8.21 -23.24 -12.76
CA GLU A 273 8.03 -22.18 -13.75
C GLU A 273 7.96 -20.79 -13.08
N GLN A 274 7.38 -20.70 -11.90
CA GLN A 274 7.37 -19.47 -11.10
C GLN A 274 8.78 -19.12 -10.63
N ASP A 275 9.59 -20.10 -10.21
CA ASP A 275 10.99 -19.89 -9.83
C ASP A 275 11.82 -19.36 -11.00
N ALA A 276 11.68 -19.97 -12.19
CA ALA A 276 12.34 -19.49 -13.39
C ALA A 276 11.92 -18.04 -13.74
N LEU A 277 10.62 -17.73 -13.67
CA LEU A 277 10.09 -16.40 -13.92
C LEU A 277 10.62 -15.36 -12.92
N ARG A 278 10.74 -15.70 -11.61
CA ARG A 278 11.34 -14.83 -10.60
C ARG A 278 12.77 -14.44 -10.95
N LEU A 279 13.59 -15.42 -11.33
CA LEU A 279 14.99 -15.17 -11.71
C LEU A 279 15.05 -14.28 -12.95
N GLN A 280 14.23 -14.54 -13.96
CA GLN A 280 14.14 -13.72 -15.18
C GLN A 280 13.76 -12.28 -14.85
N LEU A 281 12.67 -12.05 -14.08
CA LEU A 281 12.22 -10.72 -13.70
C LEU A 281 13.24 -9.97 -12.83
N ALA A 282 14.00 -10.70 -12.03
CA ALA A 282 15.05 -10.13 -11.19
C ALA A 282 16.38 -9.85 -11.96
N GLY A 283 16.47 -10.22 -13.25
CA GLY A 283 17.70 -10.09 -14.04
C GLY A 283 18.80 -11.04 -13.60
N LEU A 284 18.43 -12.25 -13.12
CA LEU A 284 19.30 -13.27 -12.56
C LEU A 284 19.31 -14.58 -13.37
N ALA A 285 18.55 -14.63 -14.45
CA ALA A 285 18.49 -15.78 -15.38
C ALA A 285 19.56 -15.68 -16.45
#